data_2871ddef691ab64007dfe51995c5c54c
#
_entry.id   2871ddef691ab64007dfe51995c5c54c
#
_cell.length_a   1.000
_cell.length_b   1.000
_cell.length_c   1.000
_cell.angle_alpha   90.00
_cell.angle_beta   90.00
_cell.angle_gamma   90.00
#
_symmetry.space_group_name_H-M   'P 1'
#
loop_
_entity.id
_entity.type
_entity.pdbx_description
1 polymer ?
#
loop_
_entity_poly.entity_id
_entity_poly.type
_entity_poly.pdbx_seq_one_letter_code
_entity_poly.pdbx_strand_id
1 'polypeptide(L)'
;MKQIKTIYLFLVALATLTSCLGAGDDETILYDDAVITDFSLGTMNRYIDGEKTTFKGSNYLFHIDAINHQIYNTDSLPTGTDVAHVICNISTMNNGVAYLLNEKRDSITYINSTDSLDFSKPRSIVVYPSSGVGYNEYIVQVNVHKQEAEEMVWTRMSDVAFPEEVATPAGLKQYLGKSTVEEYGISTDNKLMVLKKDQTTWEQDLADDAEDAAFLPTQNVALVSYPLFLSDSTDYVLMAGASDANSKRAMVWRKIVDYSKAAPKSQWTLIERNDNDIYNLSILENLTLVKYDDGILAFGGDYYKIYKSRDNGITWKEFTDFGMPAEFKHTDIQHITIQTDADNYIWLYCDYGSSKEVWRGRINRLGWALR
;
A
#
# COMPACT_ATOMS: atom_id res chain seq x y z
N MET A 1 72.36 -56.44 -9.17
CA MET A 1 71.43 -56.25 -8.01
C MET A 1 70.78 -54.85 -7.87
N LYS A 2 71.45 -53.76 -8.28
CA LYS A 2 70.86 -52.37 -8.17
C LYS A 2 69.75 -52.15 -9.20
N GLN A 3 69.81 -52.67 -10.40
CA GLN A 3 68.83 -52.49 -11.46
C GLN A 3 67.47 -53.22 -11.17
N ILE A 4 67.51 -54.37 -10.53
CA ILE A 4 66.32 -55.14 -10.20
C ILE A 4 65.52 -54.47 -9.10
N LYS A 5 66.20 -53.80 -8.15
CA LYS A 5 65.49 -53.02 -7.09
C LYS A 5 64.77 -51.77 -7.66
N THR A 6 65.33 -51.13 -8.67
CA THR A 6 64.75 -49.96 -9.34
C THR A 6 63.55 -50.37 -10.17
N ILE A 7 63.54 -51.51 -10.82
CA ILE A 7 62.40 -52.05 -11.59
C ILE A 7 61.24 -52.44 -10.63
N TYR A 8 61.54 -53.04 -9.46
CA TYR A 8 60.55 -53.38 -8.49
C TYR A 8 59.93 -52.09 -7.85
N LEU A 9 60.72 -51.04 -7.60
CA LEU A 9 60.23 -49.80 -7.11
C LEU A 9 59.31 -49.10 -8.10
N PHE A 10 59.61 -49.19 -9.39
CA PHE A 10 58.74 -48.61 -10.46
C PHE A 10 57.46 -49.42 -10.66
N LEU A 11 57.51 -50.76 -10.54
CA LEU A 11 56.36 -51.60 -10.64
C LEU A 11 55.37 -51.43 -9.44
N VAL A 12 55.90 -51.21 -8.23
CA VAL A 12 55.11 -50.89 -7.03
C VAL A 12 54.48 -49.49 -7.13
N ALA A 13 55.21 -48.49 -7.65
CA ALA A 13 54.71 -47.14 -7.89
C ALA A 13 53.61 -47.10 -8.99
N LEU A 14 53.72 -47.98 -10.01
CA LEU A 14 52.65 -48.09 -11.03
C LEU A 14 51.40 -48.77 -10.48
N ALA A 15 51.53 -49.75 -9.58
CA ALA A 15 50.41 -50.42 -8.96
C ALA A 15 49.64 -49.54 -7.94
N THR A 16 50.32 -48.53 -7.35
CA THR A 16 49.64 -47.58 -6.46
C THR A 16 48.89 -46.45 -7.20
N LEU A 17 49.21 -46.22 -8.46
CA LEU A 17 48.52 -45.22 -9.29
C LEU A 17 47.23 -45.75 -9.93
N THR A 18 46.98 -47.04 -9.93
CA THR A 18 45.71 -47.63 -10.43
C THR A 18 44.65 -47.82 -9.36
N SER A 19 44.97 -47.50 -8.10
CA SER A 19 44.01 -47.64 -6.99
C SER A 19 43.03 -46.47 -6.79
N CYS A 20 43.10 -45.42 -7.63
CA CYS A 20 42.17 -44.29 -7.58
C CYS A 20 41.22 -44.18 -8.79
N LEU A 21 41.19 -45.21 -9.64
CA LEU A 21 40.14 -45.39 -10.64
C LEU A 21 39.17 -46.46 -10.16
N GLY A 22 38.64 -46.24 -8.95
CA GLY A 22 37.35 -46.75 -8.57
C GLY A 22 36.33 -46.00 -9.43
N ALA A 23 35.95 -46.58 -10.56
CA ALA A 23 34.67 -46.25 -11.15
C ALA A 23 33.62 -46.70 -10.09
N GLY A 24 33.29 -45.79 -9.17
CA GLY A 24 31.98 -45.78 -8.58
C GLY A 24 31.06 -45.59 -9.75
N ASP A 25 30.32 -46.60 -10.11
CA ASP A 25 29.06 -46.42 -10.81
C ASP A 25 28.20 -45.53 -9.87
N ASP A 26 28.40 -44.22 -9.90
CA ASP A 26 27.41 -43.27 -9.45
C ASP A 26 26.26 -43.52 -10.42
N GLU A 27 25.37 -44.47 -10.09
CA GLU A 27 24.09 -44.61 -10.75
C GLU A 27 23.43 -43.24 -10.63
N THR A 28 23.45 -42.49 -11.71
CA THR A 28 22.76 -41.22 -11.78
C THR A 28 21.27 -41.54 -11.58
N ILE A 29 20.76 -41.26 -10.39
CA ILE A 29 19.32 -41.49 -10.09
C ILE A 29 18.54 -40.53 -10.98
N LEU A 30 17.79 -41.10 -11.92
CA LEU A 30 16.89 -40.34 -12.79
C LEU A 30 15.50 -40.33 -12.17
N TYR A 31 14.86 -39.18 -12.24
CA TYR A 31 13.54 -38.94 -11.65
C TYR A 31 12.53 -38.65 -12.75
N ASP A 32 11.26 -39.03 -12.54
CA ASP A 32 10.17 -38.80 -13.48
C ASP A 32 9.37 -37.53 -13.16
N ASP A 33 9.86 -36.72 -12.22
CA ASP A 33 9.18 -35.48 -11.76
C ASP A 33 9.34 -34.35 -12.76
N ALA A 34 8.31 -34.04 -13.53
CA ALA A 34 8.25 -32.93 -14.48
C ALA A 34 7.57 -31.71 -13.83
N VAL A 35 8.13 -31.15 -12.74
CA VAL A 35 7.50 -30.10 -11.92
C VAL A 35 8.33 -28.84 -11.91
N ILE A 36 7.67 -27.67 -12.12
CA ILE A 36 8.25 -26.35 -11.86
C ILE A 36 8.09 -26.03 -10.37
N THR A 37 9.19 -25.74 -9.69
CA THR A 37 9.20 -25.44 -8.25
C THR A 37 9.35 -23.97 -7.94
N ASP A 38 9.90 -23.18 -8.86
CA ASP A 38 9.98 -21.73 -8.76
C ASP A 38 9.88 -21.08 -10.14
N PHE A 39 9.23 -19.92 -10.18
CA PHE A 39 9.14 -19.04 -11.33
C PHE A 39 9.22 -17.60 -10.85
N SER A 40 10.19 -16.86 -11.38
CA SER A 40 10.36 -15.45 -11.03
C SER A 40 10.82 -14.62 -12.23
N LEU A 41 10.49 -13.34 -12.23
CA LEU A 41 10.91 -12.39 -13.26
C LEU A 41 12.18 -11.66 -12.83
N GLY A 42 13.04 -11.37 -13.78
CA GLY A 42 14.24 -10.56 -13.60
C GLY A 42 13.94 -9.06 -13.43
N THR A 43 14.89 -8.23 -13.85
CA THR A 43 14.67 -6.79 -13.93
C THR A 43 13.73 -6.46 -15.08
N MET A 44 12.65 -5.73 -14.78
CA MET A 44 11.61 -5.36 -15.73
C MET A 44 11.77 -3.91 -16.16
N ASN A 45 11.50 -3.65 -17.44
CA ASN A 45 11.36 -2.30 -17.96
C ASN A 45 9.91 -1.83 -17.83
N ARG A 46 9.71 -0.55 -17.54
CA ARG A 46 8.42 0.11 -17.47
C ARG A 46 8.49 1.42 -18.22
N TYR A 47 7.47 1.71 -19.02
CA TYR A 47 7.35 2.93 -19.81
C TYR A 47 6.10 3.70 -19.39
N ILE A 48 6.29 4.96 -18.94
CA ILE A 48 5.19 5.88 -18.61
C ILE A 48 5.52 7.20 -19.32
N ASP A 49 4.57 7.72 -20.08
CA ASP A 49 4.69 8.98 -20.82
C ASP A 49 5.97 9.08 -21.69
N GLY A 50 6.45 7.91 -22.16
CA GLY A 50 7.68 7.81 -22.95
C GLY A 50 8.97 7.73 -22.13
N GLU A 51 8.91 7.86 -20.83
CA GLU A 51 10.05 7.68 -19.94
C GLU A 51 10.22 6.21 -19.54
N LYS A 52 11.46 5.74 -19.56
CA LYS A 52 11.83 4.39 -19.18
C LYS A 52 12.30 4.34 -17.73
N THR A 53 11.68 3.50 -16.94
CA THR A 53 12.10 3.14 -15.58
C THR A 53 12.33 1.64 -15.48
N THR A 54 12.94 1.17 -14.40
CA THR A 54 13.14 -0.26 -14.14
C THR A 54 12.75 -0.62 -12.73
N PHE A 55 12.29 -1.85 -12.55
CA PHE A 55 12.00 -2.41 -11.22
C PHE A 55 12.37 -3.90 -11.17
N LYS A 56 12.43 -4.47 -9.96
CA LYS A 56 12.69 -5.89 -9.76
C LYS A 56 11.40 -6.68 -9.93
N GLY A 57 11.30 -7.50 -10.97
CA GLY A 57 10.15 -8.38 -11.20
C GLY A 57 9.99 -9.45 -10.11
N SER A 58 11.09 -9.84 -9.45
CA SER A 58 11.07 -10.79 -8.32
C SER A 58 10.31 -10.30 -7.08
N ASN A 59 9.95 -9.02 -7.01
CA ASN A 59 9.08 -8.50 -5.95
C ASN A 59 7.61 -8.93 -6.13
N TYR A 60 7.24 -9.42 -7.32
CA TYR A 60 5.90 -9.88 -7.67
C TYR A 60 5.90 -11.41 -7.68
N LEU A 61 5.22 -11.99 -6.69
CA LEU A 61 5.20 -13.43 -6.49
C LEU A 61 4.31 -14.12 -7.52
N PHE A 62 4.79 -15.26 -8.02
CA PHE A 62 4.04 -16.13 -8.90
C PHE A 62 3.48 -17.32 -8.12
N HIS A 63 2.21 -17.57 -8.33
CA HIS A 63 1.57 -18.78 -7.86
C HIS A 63 1.78 -19.90 -8.89
N ILE A 64 2.23 -21.06 -8.41
CA ILE A 64 2.42 -22.27 -9.22
C ILE A 64 1.35 -23.26 -8.81
N ASP A 65 0.35 -23.43 -9.66
CA ASP A 65 -0.66 -24.48 -9.52
C ASP A 65 -0.16 -25.75 -10.24
N ALA A 66 0.45 -26.64 -9.48
CA ALA A 66 1.00 -27.88 -10.02
C ALA A 66 -0.10 -28.91 -10.43
N ILE A 67 -1.33 -28.74 -9.97
CA ILE A 67 -2.45 -29.62 -10.31
C ILE A 67 -3.06 -29.23 -11.65
N ASN A 68 -3.32 -27.92 -11.84
CA ASN A 68 -3.89 -27.38 -13.07
C ASN A 68 -2.81 -26.95 -14.06
N HIS A 69 -1.53 -27.06 -13.71
CA HIS A 69 -0.39 -26.65 -14.50
C HIS A 69 -0.47 -25.20 -14.97
N GLN A 70 -0.77 -24.29 -14.03
CA GLN A 70 -0.85 -22.86 -14.28
C GLN A 70 0.15 -22.10 -13.43
N ILE A 71 0.75 -21.05 -13.99
CA ILE A 71 1.66 -20.14 -13.32
C ILE A 71 1.20 -18.72 -13.61
N TYR A 72 0.93 -17.94 -12.57
CA TYR A 72 0.49 -16.56 -12.73
C TYR A 72 0.90 -15.70 -11.52
N ASN A 73 1.12 -14.41 -11.75
CA ASN A 73 1.37 -13.50 -10.64
C ASN A 73 0.06 -13.17 -9.91
N THR A 74 0.10 -13.26 -8.58
CA THR A 74 -1.03 -12.99 -7.69
C THR A 74 -1.35 -11.51 -7.60
N ASP A 75 -0.30 -10.66 -7.69
CA ASP A 75 -0.41 -9.23 -7.83
C ASP A 75 0.07 -8.83 -9.24
N SER A 76 -0.73 -8.01 -9.94
CA SER A 76 -0.41 -7.59 -11.30
C SER A 76 0.80 -6.65 -11.31
N LEU A 77 1.64 -6.78 -12.33
CA LEU A 77 2.75 -5.85 -12.56
C LEU A 77 2.22 -4.42 -12.79
N PRO A 78 3.00 -3.39 -12.49
CA PRO A 78 2.59 -2.01 -12.75
C PRO A 78 2.22 -1.76 -14.22
N THR A 79 1.30 -0.84 -14.46
CA THR A 79 0.96 -0.42 -15.84
C THR A 79 2.20 0.06 -16.59
N GLY A 80 2.21 -0.11 -17.90
CA GLY A 80 3.38 0.25 -18.73
C GLY A 80 4.54 -0.72 -18.66
N THR A 81 4.42 -1.84 -17.94
CA THR A 81 5.47 -2.87 -17.90
C THR A 81 5.63 -3.55 -19.27
N ASP A 82 6.87 -3.61 -19.74
CA ASP A 82 7.24 -4.31 -20.97
C ASP A 82 7.29 -5.82 -20.72
N VAL A 83 6.19 -6.49 -21.05
CA VAL A 83 6.09 -7.96 -20.96
C VAL A 83 6.46 -8.68 -22.25
N ALA A 84 6.79 -7.94 -23.30
CA ALA A 84 7.30 -8.53 -24.54
C ALA A 84 8.79 -8.89 -24.47
N HIS A 85 9.53 -8.32 -23.50
CA HIS A 85 10.97 -8.51 -23.34
C HIS A 85 11.30 -8.88 -21.90
N VAL A 86 10.96 -10.10 -21.49
CA VAL A 86 11.07 -10.57 -20.11
C VAL A 86 12.16 -11.61 -19.95
N ILE A 87 13.06 -11.39 -19.02
CA ILE A 87 13.99 -12.42 -18.54
C ILE A 87 13.32 -13.09 -17.32
N CYS A 88 13.20 -14.41 -17.34
CA CYS A 88 12.66 -15.16 -16.22
C CYS A 88 13.62 -16.23 -15.72
N ASN A 89 13.51 -16.59 -14.45
CA ASN A 89 14.18 -17.72 -13.83
C ASN A 89 13.16 -18.82 -13.56
N ILE A 90 13.51 -20.04 -13.91
CA ILE A 90 12.66 -21.21 -13.72
C ILE A 90 13.49 -22.27 -13.00
N SER A 91 12.98 -22.74 -11.86
CA SER A 91 13.56 -23.90 -11.18
C SER A 91 12.63 -25.09 -11.35
N THR A 92 13.22 -26.25 -11.57
CA THR A 92 12.50 -27.49 -11.75
C THR A 92 12.91 -28.50 -10.69
N MET A 93 12.05 -29.46 -10.41
CA MET A 93 12.35 -30.53 -9.48
C MET A 93 13.36 -31.50 -10.10
N ASN A 94 14.29 -32.03 -9.29
CA ASN A 94 15.23 -33.09 -9.64
C ASN A 94 15.95 -32.92 -10.99
N ASN A 95 16.41 -31.68 -11.29
CA ASN A 95 17.13 -31.33 -12.52
C ASN A 95 16.32 -31.56 -13.81
N GLY A 96 15.01 -31.45 -13.77
CA GLY A 96 14.18 -31.38 -14.97
C GLY A 96 14.59 -30.17 -15.85
N VAL A 97 14.22 -30.18 -17.11
CA VAL A 97 14.57 -29.14 -18.07
C VAL A 97 13.34 -28.47 -18.65
N ALA A 98 13.31 -27.14 -18.61
CA ALA A 98 12.20 -26.33 -19.12
C ALA A 98 12.45 -25.84 -20.56
N TYR A 99 11.43 -25.94 -21.39
CA TYR A 99 11.43 -25.47 -22.78
C TYR A 99 10.20 -24.61 -23.05
N LEU A 100 10.39 -23.59 -23.86
CA LEU A 100 9.29 -22.80 -24.40
C LEU A 100 8.65 -23.56 -25.59
N LEU A 101 7.36 -23.81 -25.53
CA LEU A 101 6.59 -24.31 -26.66
C LEU A 101 6.16 -23.13 -27.54
N ASN A 102 6.39 -23.22 -28.84
CA ASN A 102 5.98 -22.17 -29.75
C ASN A 102 4.45 -22.09 -29.91
N GLU A 103 3.93 -21.01 -30.45
CA GLU A 103 2.47 -20.79 -30.62
C GLU A 103 1.83 -21.81 -31.57
N LYS A 104 2.57 -22.35 -32.54
CA LYS A 104 2.09 -23.39 -33.44
C LYS A 104 2.10 -24.78 -32.81
N ARG A 105 2.71 -24.92 -31.65
CA ARG A 105 2.84 -26.18 -30.87
C ARG A 105 3.60 -27.28 -31.63
N ASP A 106 4.47 -26.90 -32.53
CA ASP A 106 5.24 -27.83 -33.36
C ASP A 106 6.75 -27.84 -33.07
N SER A 107 7.22 -26.93 -32.20
CA SER A 107 8.63 -26.89 -31.79
C SER A 107 8.80 -26.35 -30.36
N ILE A 108 9.83 -26.84 -29.71
CA ILE A 108 10.25 -26.40 -28.36
C ILE A 108 11.64 -25.77 -28.44
N THR A 109 11.87 -24.73 -27.61
CA THR A 109 13.17 -24.04 -27.49
C THR A 109 13.60 -24.07 -26.04
N TYR A 110 14.82 -24.48 -25.77
CA TYR A 110 15.39 -24.44 -24.42
C TYR A 110 15.37 -23.02 -23.87
N ILE A 111 14.90 -22.87 -22.62
CA ILE A 111 14.85 -21.58 -21.94
C ILE A 111 16.16 -21.38 -21.17
N ASN A 112 16.93 -20.38 -21.58
CA ASN A 112 18.13 -19.94 -20.88
C ASN A 112 17.75 -18.75 -19.96
N SER A 113 18.37 -18.65 -18.80
CA SER A 113 18.14 -17.54 -17.83
C SER A 113 18.54 -16.15 -18.37
N THR A 114 19.12 -16.07 -19.56
CA THR A 114 19.46 -14.81 -20.24
C THR A 114 18.55 -14.49 -21.41
N ASP A 115 17.64 -15.42 -21.77
CA ASP A 115 16.77 -15.24 -22.93
C ASP A 115 15.63 -14.29 -22.60
N SER A 116 15.35 -13.40 -23.55
CA SER A 116 14.18 -12.52 -23.49
C SER A 116 12.96 -13.24 -24.09
N LEU A 117 11.94 -13.43 -23.28
CA LEU A 117 10.69 -14.08 -23.65
C LEU A 117 9.56 -13.06 -23.72
N ASP A 118 8.62 -13.30 -24.66
CA ASP A 118 7.41 -12.51 -24.81
C ASP A 118 6.24 -13.16 -24.03
N PHE A 119 5.77 -12.47 -22.98
CA PHE A 119 4.61 -12.83 -22.17
C PHE A 119 3.43 -11.85 -22.37
N SER A 120 3.37 -11.14 -23.48
CA SER A 120 2.19 -10.31 -23.82
C SER A 120 0.91 -11.14 -23.94
N LYS A 121 1.04 -12.46 -24.13
CA LYS A 121 0.00 -13.48 -24.10
C LYS A 121 0.45 -14.64 -23.21
N PRO A 122 -0.49 -15.48 -22.72
CA PRO A 122 -0.13 -16.71 -22.02
C PRO A 122 0.80 -17.58 -22.87
N ARG A 123 1.86 -18.13 -22.26
CA ARG A 123 2.86 -18.97 -22.93
C ARG A 123 2.90 -20.35 -22.31
N SER A 124 3.11 -21.35 -23.16
CA SER A 124 3.28 -22.73 -22.74
C SER A 124 4.76 -23.04 -22.47
N ILE A 125 5.04 -23.51 -21.27
CA ILE A 125 6.36 -24.03 -20.88
C ILE A 125 6.23 -25.53 -20.64
N VAL A 126 7.04 -26.31 -21.35
CA VAL A 126 7.10 -27.76 -21.24
C VAL A 126 8.29 -28.16 -20.37
N VAL A 127 8.08 -28.99 -19.40
CA VAL A 127 9.13 -29.50 -18.51
C VAL A 127 9.30 -30.99 -18.74
N TYR A 128 10.53 -31.37 -19.07
CA TYR A 128 10.92 -32.77 -19.12
C TYR A 128 11.65 -33.14 -17.83
N PRO A 129 11.35 -34.30 -17.24
CA PRO A 129 12.07 -34.81 -16.08
C PRO A 129 13.48 -35.26 -16.43
N SER A 130 14.35 -35.48 -15.45
CA SER A 130 15.72 -35.97 -15.67
C SER A 130 15.78 -37.35 -16.29
N SER A 131 14.75 -38.17 -16.14
CA SER A 131 14.61 -39.48 -16.83
C SER A 131 14.34 -39.36 -18.33
N GLY A 132 13.84 -38.20 -18.78
CA GLY A 132 13.36 -37.98 -20.15
C GLY A 132 12.06 -38.68 -20.50
N VAL A 133 11.37 -39.27 -19.52
CA VAL A 133 10.13 -40.02 -19.74
C VAL A 133 8.92 -39.17 -19.44
N GLY A 134 8.18 -38.78 -20.49
CA GLY A 134 7.01 -37.90 -20.36
C GLY A 134 7.39 -36.43 -20.22
N TYR A 135 6.39 -35.60 -20.03
CA TYR A 135 6.54 -34.16 -19.76
C TYR A 135 5.26 -33.59 -19.17
N ASN A 136 5.37 -32.43 -18.50
CA ASN A 136 4.24 -31.61 -18.12
C ASN A 136 4.28 -30.28 -18.84
N GLU A 137 3.13 -29.76 -19.23
CA GLU A 137 2.97 -28.45 -19.85
C GLU A 137 2.33 -27.47 -18.86
N TYR A 138 2.99 -26.35 -18.59
CA TYR A 138 2.50 -25.28 -17.76
C TYR A 138 2.11 -24.08 -18.62
N ILE A 139 0.95 -23.49 -18.34
CA ILE A 139 0.52 -22.22 -18.94
C ILE A 139 0.97 -21.09 -18.01
N VAL A 140 1.86 -20.24 -18.48
CA VAL A 140 2.36 -19.07 -17.76
C VAL A 140 1.63 -17.83 -18.24
N GLN A 141 0.98 -17.11 -17.32
CA GLN A 141 0.33 -15.84 -17.57
C GLN A 141 0.95 -14.76 -16.70
N VAL A 142 1.41 -13.68 -17.34
CA VAL A 142 1.91 -12.49 -16.66
C VAL A 142 0.84 -11.40 -16.73
N ASN A 143 0.29 -11.05 -15.56
CA ASN A 143 -0.74 -10.03 -15.44
C ASN A 143 -0.11 -8.66 -15.23
N VAL A 144 -0.64 -7.64 -15.93
CA VAL A 144 -0.23 -6.24 -15.83
C VAL A 144 -1.45 -5.39 -15.58
N HIS A 145 -1.36 -4.42 -14.69
CA HIS A 145 -2.43 -3.44 -14.48
C HIS A 145 -2.64 -2.59 -15.74
N LYS A 146 -3.90 -2.32 -16.03
CA LYS A 146 -4.30 -1.47 -17.19
C LYS A 146 -4.29 0.02 -16.84
N GLN A 147 -4.28 0.35 -15.57
CA GLN A 147 -4.34 1.70 -15.03
C GLN A 147 -3.26 1.89 -13.98
N GLU A 148 -2.82 3.14 -13.78
CA GLU A 148 -1.89 3.47 -12.69
C GLU A 148 -2.57 3.23 -11.34
N ALA A 149 -1.91 2.48 -10.46
CA ALA A 149 -2.48 2.03 -9.19
C ALA A 149 -2.79 3.20 -8.25
N GLU A 150 -1.85 4.12 -8.13
CA GLU A 150 -1.90 5.24 -7.18
C GLU A 150 -2.54 6.50 -7.78
N GLU A 151 -2.98 6.47 -9.03
CA GLU A 151 -3.64 7.60 -9.67
C GLU A 151 -4.97 7.92 -9.01
N MET A 152 -5.17 9.18 -8.65
CA MET A 152 -6.44 9.71 -8.15
C MET A 152 -7.32 10.10 -9.33
N VAL A 153 -8.42 9.41 -9.53
CA VAL A 153 -9.36 9.67 -10.63
C VAL A 153 -10.60 10.38 -10.11
N TRP A 154 -10.86 11.56 -10.67
CA TRP A 154 -12.00 12.41 -10.32
C TRP A 154 -13.10 12.36 -11.35
N THR A 155 -14.33 12.41 -10.89
CA THR A 155 -15.53 12.55 -11.71
C THR A 155 -16.36 13.71 -11.16
N ARG A 156 -16.69 14.68 -12.02
CA ARG A 156 -17.66 15.71 -11.68
C ARG A 156 -19.05 15.11 -11.66
N MET A 157 -19.77 15.33 -10.58
CA MET A 157 -21.10 14.79 -10.37
C MET A 157 -22.15 15.83 -10.69
N SER A 158 -23.17 15.44 -11.45
CA SER A 158 -24.39 16.23 -11.66
C SER A 158 -25.47 15.74 -10.70
N ASP A 159 -26.36 16.64 -10.31
CA ASP A 159 -27.59 16.32 -9.55
C ASP A 159 -27.37 15.69 -8.17
N VAL A 160 -26.21 15.96 -7.56
CA VAL A 160 -25.89 15.57 -6.18
C VAL A 160 -26.10 16.78 -5.27
N ALA A 161 -26.98 16.62 -4.27
CA ALA A 161 -27.20 17.64 -3.25
C ALA A 161 -26.00 17.77 -2.32
N PHE A 162 -25.73 18.97 -1.85
CA PHE A 162 -24.79 19.17 -0.76
C PHE A 162 -25.30 18.48 0.51
N PRO A 163 -24.41 17.96 1.36
CA PRO A 163 -24.81 17.44 2.66
C PRO A 163 -25.47 18.54 3.48
N GLU A 164 -26.44 18.15 4.29
CA GLU A 164 -27.04 19.09 5.24
C GLU A 164 -25.97 19.57 6.23
N GLU A 165 -25.93 20.88 6.43
CA GLU A 165 -25.05 21.45 7.45
C GLU A 165 -25.52 20.99 8.84
N VAL A 166 -24.59 20.39 9.58
CA VAL A 166 -24.84 20.04 10.97
C VAL A 166 -24.94 21.35 11.77
N ALA A 167 -26.12 21.66 12.27
CA ALA A 167 -26.31 22.83 13.10
C ALA A 167 -25.41 22.77 14.34
N THR A 168 -24.65 23.84 14.57
CA THR A 168 -23.83 23.94 15.78
C THR A 168 -24.72 23.98 17.03
N PRO A 169 -24.59 23.03 17.96
CA PRO A 169 -25.39 22.99 19.17
C PRO A 169 -25.27 24.27 20.02
N ALA A 170 -26.35 24.62 20.74
CA ALA A 170 -26.33 25.78 21.59
C ALA A 170 -25.20 25.73 22.64
N GLY A 171 -24.50 26.83 22.82
CA GLY A 171 -23.33 26.93 23.71
C GLY A 171 -22.01 26.58 23.09
N LEU A 172 -21.98 26.02 21.87
CA LEU A 172 -20.79 25.82 21.12
C LEU A 172 -20.53 26.94 20.11
N LYS A 173 -19.28 27.24 19.90
CA LYS A 173 -18.77 28.07 18.80
C LYS A 173 -18.62 27.23 17.52
N GLN A 174 -18.23 25.95 17.69
CA GLN A 174 -17.96 25.03 16.59
C GLN A 174 -18.30 23.60 17.02
N TYR A 175 -19.02 22.88 16.17
CA TYR A 175 -19.18 21.43 16.27
C TYR A 175 -18.05 20.78 15.47
N LEU A 176 -17.30 19.84 16.07
CA LEU A 176 -16.14 19.22 15.47
C LEU A 176 -16.44 17.87 14.81
N GLY A 177 -17.43 17.14 15.32
CA GLY A 177 -17.75 15.80 14.87
C GLY A 177 -18.02 14.84 16.03
N LYS A 178 -18.04 13.56 15.72
CA LYS A 178 -18.38 12.50 16.68
C LYS A 178 -17.59 11.22 16.50
N SER A 179 -17.43 10.46 17.58
CA SER A 179 -17.10 9.04 17.60
C SER A 179 -18.38 8.19 17.73
N THR A 180 -18.23 6.90 17.96
CA THR A 180 -19.39 6.00 18.19
C THR A 180 -20.23 6.38 19.43
N VAL A 181 -19.59 6.94 20.45
CA VAL A 181 -20.22 7.20 21.76
C VAL A 181 -19.99 8.60 22.33
N GLU A 182 -19.27 9.45 21.65
CA GLU A 182 -18.97 10.82 22.07
C GLU A 182 -19.12 11.80 20.92
N GLU A 183 -19.63 13.01 21.19
CA GLU A 183 -19.61 14.15 20.25
C GLU A 183 -18.69 15.23 20.80
N TYR A 184 -18.07 16.01 19.91
CA TYR A 184 -17.04 16.98 20.27
C TYR A 184 -17.35 18.35 19.72
N GLY A 185 -16.98 19.37 20.46
CA GLY A 185 -17.14 20.75 20.05
C GLY A 185 -16.23 21.70 20.81
N ILE A 186 -16.20 22.95 20.35
CA ILE A 186 -15.53 24.06 21.03
C ILE A 186 -16.60 25.01 21.51
N SER A 187 -16.56 25.35 22.81
CA SER A 187 -17.48 26.32 23.40
C SER A 187 -17.15 27.74 22.99
N THR A 188 -18.09 28.67 23.29
CA THR A 188 -17.90 30.10 23.01
C THR A 188 -16.76 30.73 23.80
N ASP A 189 -16.31 30.12 24.90
CA ASP A 189 -15.14 30.52 25.69
C ASP A 189 -13.88 29.71 25.36
N ASN A 190 -13.86 29.10 24.16
CA ASN A 190 -12.74 28.35 23.58
C ASN A 190 -12.30 27.11 24.36
N LYS A 191 -13.21 26.46 25.08
CA LYS A 191 -12.96 25.19 25.74
C LYS A 191 -13.34 24.02 24.86
N LEU A 192 -12.57 22.96 24.91
CA LEU A 192 -12.94 21.69 24.31
C LEU A 192 -14.06 21.03 25.12
N MET A 193 -15.12 20.63 24.43
CA MET A 193 -16.33 20.08 25.04
C MET A 193 -16.61 18.69 24.48
N VAL A 194 -17.21 17.84 25.33
CA VAL A 194 -17.66 16.51 24.96
C VAL A 194 -19.11 16.30 25.39
N LEU A 195 -19.92 15.68 24.55
CA LEU A 195 -21.22 15.14 24.87
C LEU A 195 -21.14 13.61 24.75
N LYS A 196 -21.24 12.92 25.87
CA LYS A 196 -21.22 11.45 25.91
C LYS A 196 -22.59 10.90 25.53
N LYS A 197 -22.57 9.70 24.96
CA LYS A 197 -23.79 8.95 24.64
C LYS A 197 -24.73 8.89 25.88
N ASP A 198 -26.00 9.06 25.64
CA ASP A 198 -27.05 9.07 26.69
C ASP A 198 -26.99 10.25 27.67
N GLN A 199 -26.14 11.25 27.45
CA GLN A 199 -26.14 12.53 28.14
C GLN A 199 -26.79 13.61 27.28
N THR A 200 -27.28 14.66 27.96
CA THR A 200 -27.93 15.82 27.30
C THR A 200 -27.15 17.12 27.51
N THR A 201 -26.09 17.05 28.30
CA THR A 201 -25.31 18.23 28.70
C THR A 201 -23.86 18.08 28.26
N TRP A 202 -23.36 19.11 27.59
CA TRP A 202 -21.95 19.21 27.24
C TRP A 202 -21.08 19.42 28.47
N GLU A 203 -20.02 18.65 28.61
CA GLU A 203 -19.02 18.75 29.68
C GLU A 203 -17.68 19.21 29.06
N GLN A 204 -16.82 19.85 29.87
CA GLN A 204 -15.47 20.16 29.42
C GLN A 204 -14.69 18.85 29.28
N ASP A 205 -14.09 18.65 28.11
CA ASP A 205 -13.21 17.51 27.83
C ASP A 205 -11.76 17.88 28.18
N LEU A 206 -11.06 17.04 28.93
CA LEU A 206 -9.80 17.38 29.56
C LEU A 206 -8.63 16.67 28.85
N ALA A 207 -7.49 17.36 28.85
CA ALA A 207 -6.20 16.74 28.57
C ALA A 207 -5.77 15.83 29.72
N ASP A 208 -4.95 14.82 29.42
CA ASP A 208 -4.36 13.92 30.42
C ASP A 208 -3.25 14.59 31.24
N ASP A 209 -2.61 15.62 30.67
CA ASP A 209 -1.66 16.49 31.36
C ASP A 209 -2.21 17.94 31.38
N ALA A 210 -2.16 18.56 32.56
CA ALA A 210 -2.64 19.92 32.75
C ALA A 210 -1.71 20.99 32.12
N GLU A 211 -0.41 20.71 32.01
CA GLU A 211 0.56 21.62 31.36
C GLU A 211 0.35 21.62 29.85
N ASP A 212 0.03 20.47 29.28
CA ASP A 212 -0.28 20.32 27.86
C ASP A 212 -1.59 21.00 27.44
N ALA A 213 -2.53 21.15 28.38
CA ALA A 213 -3.84 21.76 28.10
C ALA A 213 -3.74 23.18 27.47
N ALA A 214 -2.64 23.91 27.69
CA ALA A 214 -2.36 25.20 27.07
C ALA A 214 -2.18 25.10 25.55
N PHE A 215 -1.83 23.91 25.03
CA PHE A 215 -1.63 23.65 23.61
C PHE A 215 -2.87 23.09 22.91
N LEU A 216 -4.02 23.02 23.57
CA LEU A 216 -5.27 22.61 22.92
C LEU A 216 -5.60 23.59 21.77
N PRO A 217 -5.92 23.10 20.58
CA PRO A 217 -6.22 23.95 19.45
C PRO A 217 -7.57 24.68 19.64
N THR A 218 -7.60 25.95 19.28
CA THR A 218 -8.79 26.82 19.40
C THR A 218 -9.21 27.43 18.08
N GLN A 219 -8.35 27.33 17.04
CA GLN A 219 -8.58 27.90 15.72
C GLN A 219 -8.27 26.88 14.63
N ASN A 220 -9.04 26.92 13.53
CA ASN A 220 -8.90 26.00 12.41
C ASN A 220 -8.87 24.53 12.88
N VAL A 221 -9.76 24.19 13.79
CA VAL A 221 -9.80 22.88 14.43
C VAL A 221 -10.57 21.90 13.60
N ALA A 222 -9.98 20.75 13.32
CA ALA A 222 -10.63 19.63 12.68
C ALA A 222 -10.47 18.36 13.52
N LEU A 223 -11.44 17.47 13.37
CA LEU A 223 -11.48 16.20 14.06
C LEU A 223 -11.82 15.08 13.07
N VAL A 224 -11.18 13.94 13.24
CA VAL A 224 -11.53 12.69 12.56
C VAL A 224 -11.60 11.57 13.58
N SER A 225 -12.60 10.71 13.45
CA SER A 225 -12.78 9.53 14.29
C SER A 225 -12.99 8.30 13.42
N TYR A 226 -12.41 7.17 13.84
CA TYR A 226 -12.59 5.90 13.16
C TYR A 226 -12.36 4.73 14.13
N PRO A 227 -13.02 3.58 13.92
CA PRO A 227 -12.81 2.39 14.74
C PRO A 227 -11.40 1.86 14.54
N LEU A 228 -10.80 1.36 15.62
CA LEU A 228 -9.51 0.67 15.55
C LEU A 228 -9.71 -0.72 14.94
N PHE A 229 -8.85 -1.07 13.99
CA PHE A 229 -8.94 -2.32 13.22
C PHE A 229 -8.95 -3.61 14.08
N LEU A 230 -8.30 -3.58 15.24
CA LEU A 230 -8.18 -4.75 16.12
C LEU A 230 -9.16 -4.72 17.30
N SER A 231 -10.16 -3.84 17.29
CA SER A 231 -11.10 -3.70 18.40
C SER A 231 -12.50 -3.36 17.90
N ASP A 232 -13.48 -4.15 18.30
CA ASP A 232 -14.89 -3.93 17.98
C ASP A 232 -15.54 -2.85 18.87
N SER A 233 -14.82 -2.29 19.82
CA SER A 233 -15.34 -1.40 20.85
C SER A 233 -14.44 -0.21 21.17
N THR A 234 -13.55 0.16 20.24
CA THR A 234 -12.60 1.24 20.46
C THR A 234 -12.51 2.15 19.23
N ASP A 235 -12.72 3.44 19.44
CA ASP A 235 -12.47 4.46 18.43
C ASP A 235 -11.15 5.18 18.69
N TYR A 236 -10.45 5.48 17.62
CA TYR A 236 -9.36 6.44 17.60
C TYR A 236 -9.92 7.79 17.17
N VAL A 237 -9.72 8.81 17.98
CA VAL A 237 -10.11 10.17 17.68
C VAL A 237 -8.88 11.04 17.58
N LEU A 238 -8.70 11.71 16.46
CA LEU A 238 -7.62 12.66 16.20
C LEU A 238 -8.20 14.05 16.01
N MET A 239 -7.62 15.02 16.70
CA MET A 239 -7.91 16.43 16.55
C MET A 239 -6.63 17.17 16.19
N ALA A 240 -6.71 18.12 15.26
CA ALA A 240 -5.61 19.02 14.95
C ALA A 240 -6.11 20.43 14.70
N GLY A 241 -5.25 21.41 14.93
CA GLY A 241 -5.56 22.83 14.68
C GLY A 241 -4.48 23.76 15.23
N ALA A 242 -4.72 25.05 15.10
CA ALA A 242 -3.85 26.09 15.63
C ALA A 242 -4.13 26.33 17.13
N SER A 243 -3.06 26.52 17.90
CA SER A 243 -3.11 26.92 19.31
C SER A 243 -2.41 28.27 19.49
N ASP A 244 -2.95 29.10 20.35
CA ASP A 244 -2.33 30.39 20.72
C ASP A 244 -0.97 30.21 21.42
N ALA A 245 -0.73 29.04 22.02
CA ALA A 245 0.53 28.71 22.70
C ALA A 245 1.65 28.29 21.73
N ASN A 246 1.34 27.95 20.48
CA ASN A 246 2.34 27.57 19.47
C ASN A 246 1.90 27.96 18.05
N SER A 247 2.60 28.89 17.46
CA SER A 247 2.35 29.40 16.11
C SER A 247 3.19 28.73 15.01
N LYS A 248 4.06 27.76 15.34
CA LYS A 248 4.99 27.17 14.37
C LYS A 248 4.40 25.98 13.62
N ARG A 249 3.50 25.23 14.24
CA ARG A 249 2.87 24.04 13.69
C ARG A 249 1.45 23.85 14.21
N ALA A 250 0.65 23.07 13.52
CA ALA A 250 -0.61 22.61 14.06
C ALA A 250 -0.34 21.70 15.28
N MET A 251 -1.13 21.87 16.32
CA MET A 251 -1.12 20.98 17.48
C MET A 251 -2.00 19.79 17.18
N VAL A 252 -1.45 18.60 17.38
CA VAL A 252 -2.13 17.33 17.06
C VAL A 252 -2.36 16.58 18.36
N TRP A 253 -3.61 16.20 18.58
CA TRP A 253 -4.07 15.53 19.78
C TRP A 253 -4.79 14.24 19.44
N ARG A 254 -4.63 13.21 20.27
CA ARG A 254 -5.33 11.94 20.13
C ARG A 254 -6.14 11.61 21.38
N LYS A 255 -7.22 10.86 21.19
CA LYS A 255 -8.02 10.27 22.25
C LYS A 255 -8.38 8.84 21.86
N ILE A 256 -8.26 7.91 22.79
CA ILE A 256 -8.72 6.54 22.63
C ILE A 256 -10.01 6.38 23.40
N VAL A 257 -11.10 6.08 22.69
CA VAL A 257 -12.42 5.93 23.27
C VAL A 257 -12.81 4.45 23.30
N ASP A 258 -12.59 3.79 24.43
CA ASP A 258 -13.00 2.40 24.66
C ASP A 258 -14.38 2.35 25.31
N TYR A 259 -15.36 1.93 24.54
CA TYR A 259 -16.76 1.83 24.99
C TYR A 259 -17.18 0.40 25.36
N SER A 260 -16.22 -0.54 25.44
CA SER A 260 -16.47 -1.90 25.95
C SER A 260 -16.66 -1.95 27.47
N LYS A 261 -16.20 -0.94 28.20
CA LYS A 261 -16.21 -0.85 29.66
C LYS A 261 -17.19 0.22 30.11
N ALA A 262 -17.82 -0.01 31.27
CA ALA A 262 -18.63 1.02 31.91
C ALA A 262 -17.72 2.19 32.35
N ALA A 263 -17.97 3.37 31.79
CA ALA A 263 -17.27 4.62 32.06
C ALA A 263 -15.74 4.56 31.86
N PRO A 264 -15.24 4.34 30.62
CA PRO A 264 -13.81 4.47 30.37
C PRO A 264 -13.38 5.93 30.61
N LYS A 265 -12.25 6.10 31.27
CA LYS A 265 -11.57 7.40 31.36
C LYS A 265 -10.80 7.59 30.06
N SER A 266 -11.37 8.22 29.08
CA SER A 266 -10.65 8.68 27.91
C SER A 266 -10.30 10.15 28.06
N GLN A 267 -9.05 10.50 27.83
CA GLN A 267 -8.54 11.87 27.90
C GLN A 267 -7.72 12.17 26.65
N TRP A 268 -7.59 13.44 26.34
CA TRP A 268 -6.80 13.90 25.22
C TRP A 268 -5.31 13.89 25.58
N THR A 269 -4.52 13.25 24.75
CA THR A 269 -3.05 13.19 24.86
C THR A 269 -2.44 13.99 23.71
N LEU A 270 -1.53 14.92 24.03
CA LEU A 270 -0.78 15.68 23.03
C LEU A 270 0.19 14.74 22.30
N ILE A 271 0.25 14.83 21.00
CA ILE A 271 1.31 14.23 20.19
C ILE A 271 2.49 15.19 20.19
N GLU A 272 3.42 14.96 21.14
CA GLU A 272 4.59 15.79 21.29
C GLU A 272 5.55 15.65 20.10
N ARG A 273 6.05 16.76 19.58
CA ARG A 273 7.07 16.81 18.52
C ARG A 273 7.92 18.04 18.62
N ASN A 274 9.12 17.97 18.05
CA ASN A 274 9.98 19.16 17.92
C ASN A 274 9.35 20.14 16.92
N ASP A 275 9.24 21.40 17.28
CA ASP A 275 8.62 22.44 16.43
C ASP A 275 9.29 22.64 15.08
N ASN A 276 10.57 22.29 14.95
CA ASN A 276 11.32 22.41 13.70
C ASN A 276 11.36 21.11 12.88
N ASP A 277 10.57 20.08 13.28
CA ASP A 277 10.53 18.82 12.54
C ASP A 277 9.80 19.03 11.21
N ILE A 278 10.42 18.56 10.13
CA ILE A 278 9.86 18.66 8.76
C ILE A 278 8.60 17.81 8.53
N TYR A 279 8.33 16.88 9.45
CA TYR A 279 7.14 16.03 9.42
C TYR A 279 6.02 16.52 10.31
N ASN A 280 6.07 17.78 10.75
CA ASN A 280 4.94 18.41 11.44
C ASN A 280 3.82 18.73 10.46
N LEU A 281 2.58 18.68 10.94
CA LEU A 281 1.46 19.26 10.21
C LEU A 281 1.58 20.80 10.26
N SER A 282 1.53 21.43 9.10
CA SER A 282 1.47 22.89 9.00
C SER A 282 0.14 23.41 9.53
N ILE A 283 0.13 24.65 10.02
CA ILE A 283 -1.12 25.34 10.31
C ILE A 283 -1.84 25.60 8.98
N LEU A 284 -3.02 25.05 8.83
CA LEU A 284 -3.86 25.20 7.63
C LEU A 284 -5.14 25.94 8.00
N GLU A 285 -5.48 26.98 7.25
CA GLU A 285 -6.80 27.60 7.36
C GLU A 285 -7.86 26.62 6.86
N ASN A 286 -9.05 26.64 7.48
CA ASN A 286 -10.15 25.74 7.14
C ASN A 286 -9.73 24.26 7.11
N LEU A 287 -8.91 23.87 8.08
CA LEU A 287 -8.42 22.48 8.19
C LEU A 287 -9.59 21.49 8.21
N THR A 288 -9.48 20.46 7.41
CA THR A 288 -10.36 19.28 7.40
C THR A 288 -9.53 18.02 7.47
N LEU A 289 -9.91 17.09 8.33
CA LEU A 289 -9.29 15.77 8.47
C LEU A 289 -10.25 14.69 8.01
N VAL A 290 -9.77 13.76 7.18
CA VAL A 290 -10.55 12.60 6.76
C VAL A 290 -9.73 11.33 6.84
N LYS A 291 -10.33 10.23 7.28
CA LYS A 291 -9.72 8.90 7.18
C LYS A 291 -9.89 8.41 5.75
N TYR A 292 -8.79 8.10 5.09
CA TYR A 292 -8.80 7.62 3.73
C TYR A 292 -7.67 6.63 3.50
N ASP A 293 -8.01 5.49 2.88
CA ASP A 293 -7.07 4.43 2.60
C ASP A 293 -6.29 4.00 3.87
N ASP A 294 -4.98 3.91 3.78
CA ASP A 294 -4.08 3.52 4.87
C ASP A 294 -3.71 4.66 5.84
N GLY A 295 -4.33 5.84 5.70
CA GLY A 295 -3.93 7.00 6.49
C GLY A 295 -5.03 8.00 6.82
N ILE A 296 -4.61 9.15 7.32
CA ILE A 296 -5.44 10.32 7.55
C ILE A 296 -4.94 11.40 6.59
N LEU A 297 -5.86 12.03 5.87
CA LEU A 297 -5.55 13.18 5.02
C LEU A 297 -5.93 14.47 5.74
N ALA A 298 -5.10 15.49 5.58
CA ALA A 298 -5.37 16.85 6.03
C ALA A 298 -5.43 17.78 4.82
N PHE A 299 -6.58 18.44 4.68
CA PHE A 299 -6.88 19.44 3.66
C PHE A 299 -7.02 20.80 4.33
N GLY A 300 -6.70 21.86 3.59
CA GLY A 300 -6.88 23.24 4.06
C GLY A 300 -5.98 24.23 3.35
N GLY A 301 -5.96 25.46 3.82
CA GLY A 301 -5.24 26.55 3.18
C GLY A 301 -5.78 26.82 1.77
N ASP A 302 -4.89 26.81 0.81
CA ASP A 302 -5.20 26.97 -0.61
C ASP A 302 -5.47 25.66 -1.35
N TYR A 303 -5.48 24.53 -0.63
CA TYR A 303 -5.67 23.18 -1.19
C TYR A 303 -4.67 22.73 -2.26
N TYR A 304 -3.55 23.42 -2.43
CA TYR A 304 -2.43 22.97 -3.29
C TYR A 304 -1.63 21.86 -2.65
N LYS A 305 -1.57 21.85 -1.31
CA LYS A 305 -0.86 20.85 -0.54
C LYS A 305 -1.83 20.05 0.33
N ILE A 306 -1.86 18.76 0.06
CA ILE A 306 -2.59 17.80 0.89
C ILE A 306 -1.55 17.02 1.69
N TYR A 307 -1.78 16.87 2.98
CA TYR A 307 -0.87 16.12 3.83
C TYR A 307 -1.49 14.77 4.18
N LYS A 308 -0.64 13.75 4.28
CA LYS A 308 -1.02 12.40 4.70
C LYS A 308 -0.20 11.94 5.90
N SER A 309 -0.89 11.38 6.89
CA SER A 309 -0.30 10.66 8.01
C SER A 309 -0.66 9.18 7.91
N ARG A 310 0.35 8.29 7.96
CA ARG A 310 0.18 6.83 7.96
C ARG A 310 0.35 6.21 9.35
N ASP A 311 0.68 7.03 10.33
CA ASP A 311 0.98 6.65 11.72
C ASP A 311 0.05 7.31 12.73
N ASN A 312 -1.23 7.46 12.33
CA ASN A 312 -2.30 8.00 13.18
C ASN A 312 -2.01 9.43 13.70
N GLY A 313 -1.47 10.28 12.85
CA GLY A 313 -1.26 11.71 13.15
C GLY A 313 0.11 12.04 13.75
N ILE A 314 1.01 11.07 13.94
CA ILE A 314 2.34 11.31 14.51
C ILE A 314 3.22 12.08 13.51
N THR A 315 3.29 11.62 12.26
CA THR A 315 4.05 12.30 11.21
C THR A 315 3.16 12.64 10.02
N TRP A 316 3.45 13.75 9.38
CA TRP A 316 2.72 14.25 8.22
C TRP A 316 3.67 14.51 7.07
N LYS A 317 3.30 14.06 5.88
CA LYS A 317 4.04 14.31 4.64
C LYS A 317 3.10 14.85 3.59
N GLU A 318 3.61 15.73 2.74
CA GLU A 318 2.89 16.14 1.54
C GLU A 318 2.59 14.91 0.68
N PHE A 319 1.33 14.75 0.30
CA PHE A 319 0.84 13.63 -0.52
C PHE A 319 0.79 14.09 -1.98
N THR A 320 1.94 14.03 -2.64
CA THR A 320 2.15 14.53 -4.00
C THR A 320 1.32 13.80 -5.05
N ASP A 321 0.99 12.52 -4.80
CA ASP A 321 0.21 11.69 -5.72
C ASP A 321 -1.30 11.97 -5.62
N PHE A 322 -1.73 12.77 -4.64
CA PHE A 322 -3.11 13.20 -4.50
C PHE A 322 -3.33 14.49 -5.30
N GLY A 323 -3.71 14.34 -6.57
CA GLY A 323 -4.13 15.48 -7.39
C GLY A 323 -5.57 15.90 -7.07
N MET A 324 -5.83 17.20 -6.90
CA MET A 324 -7.20 17.73 -6.93
C MET A 324 -7.76 17.64 -8.35
N PRO A 325 -9.10 17.71 -8.56
CA PRO A 325 -9.67 17.75 -9.91
C PRO A 325 -9.03 18.85 -10.76
N ALA A 326 -8.76 18.59 -12.04
CA ALA A 326 -8.08 19.54 -12.93
C ALA A 326 -8.80 20.90 -13.05
N GLU A 327 -10.13 20.89 -12.92
CA GLU A 327 -10.94 22.13 -12.96
C GLU A 327 -11.22 22.73 -11.59
N PHE A 328 -10.62 22.20 -10.51
CA PHE A 328 -10.78 22.76 -9.17
C PHE A 328 -10.23 24.18 -9.08
N LYS A 329 -11.06 25.11 -8.61
CA LYS A 329 -10.71 26.53 -8.55
C LYS A 329 -10.20 26.91 -7.18
N HIS A 330 -8.91 26.72 -6.97
CA HIS A 330 -8.25 26.95 -5.67
C HIS A 330 -8.51 28.35 -5.08
N THR A 331 -8.51 29.39 -5.91
CA THR A 331 -8.63 30.78 -5.44
C THR A 331 -10.06 31.24 -5.18
N ASP A 332 -11.05 30.55 -5.74
CA ASP A 332 -12.44 31.00 -5.71
C ASP A 332 -13.27 30.27 -4.67
N ILE A 333 -12.70 29.29 -4.00
CA ILE A 333 -13.40 28.45 -3.01
C ILE A 333 -13.75 29.27 -1.77
N GLN A 334 -15.05 29.33 -1.46
CA GLN A 334 -15.54 29.99 -0.24
C GLN A 334 -15.75 28.99 0.89
N HIS A 335 -16.30 27.81 0.54
CA HIS A 335 -16.50 26.73 1.47
C HIS A 335 -16.36 25.38 0.77
N ILE A 336 -15.75 24.44 1.45
CA ILE A 336 -15.64 23.05 0.99
C ILE A 336 -16.00 22.08 2.11
N THR A 337 -16.84 21.12 1.79
CA THR A 337 -17.08 19.97 2.66
C THR A 337 -16.42 18.75 2.03
N ILE A 338 -15.61 18.02 2.81
CA ILE A 338 -14.87 16.84 2.34
C ILE A 338 -15.33 15.65 3.17
N GLN A 339 -15.77 14.59 2.50
CA GLN A 339 -16.26 13.37 3.13
C GLN A 339 -15.73 12.13 2.40
N THR A 340 -15.68 11.00 3.10
CA THR A 340 -15.39 9.70 2.51
C THR A 340 -16.60 8.78 2.64
N ASP A 341 -16.79 7.88 1.69
CA ASP A 341 -17.87 6.89 1.73
C ASP A 341 -17.32 5.45 1.94
N ALA A 342 -18.23 4.50 2.08
CA ALA A 342 -17.90 3.10 2.33
C ALA A 342 -17.22 2.41 1.11
N ASP A 343 -17.34 2.99 -0.08
CA ASP A 343 -16.74 2.49 -1.31
C ASP A 343 -15.36 3.11 -1.58
N ASN A 344 -14.77 3.75 -0.56
CA ASN A 344 -13.48 4.45 -0.62
C ASN A 344 -13.43 5.61 -1.61
N TYR A 345 -14.54 6.29 -1.84
CA TYR A 345 -14.53 7.57 -2.55
C TYR A 345 -14.34 8.74 -1.60
N ILE A 346 -13.61 9.74 -2.06
CA ILE A 346 -13.60 11.08 -1.47
C ILE A 346 -14.59 11.94 -2.26
N TRP A 347 -15.43 12.65 -1.54
CA TRP A 347 -16.39 13.62 -2.07
C TRP A 347 -15.96 15.02 -1.70
N LEU A 348 -15.90 15.91 -2.68
CA LEU A 348 -15.65 17.33 -2.49
C LEU A 348 -16.90 18.08 -2.87
N TYR A 349 -17.51 18.78 -1.91
CA TYR A 349 -18.66 19.67 -2.11
C TYR A 349 -18.15 21.11 -2.07
N CYS A 350 -17.91 21.68 -3.25
CA CYS A 350 -17.23 22.93 -3.43
C CYS A 350 -18.25 24.06 -3.63
N ASP A 351 -18.28 25.04 -2.72
CA ASP A 351 -19.08 26.26 -2.85
C ASP A 351 -18.17 27.43 -3.23
N TYR A 352 -18.39 27.96 -4.41
CA TYR A 352 -17.67 29.14 -4.95
C TYR A 352 -18.51 30.43 -4.81
N GLY A 353 -19.61 30.39 -4.06
CA GLY A 353 -20.56 31.51 -3.93
C GLY A 353 -21.46 31.71 -5.15
N SER A 354 -20.87 31.85 -6.31
CA SER A 354 -21.60 31.98 -7.58
C SER A 354 -21.98 30.65 -8.21
N SER A 355 -21.33 29.56 -7.86
CA SER A 355 -21.57 28.20 -8.36
C SER A 355 -21.24 27.17 -7.33
N LYS A 356 -21.86 26.00 -7.49
CA LYS A 356 -21.60 24.83 -6.62
C LYS A 356 -21.20 23.67 -7.50
N GLU A 357 -20.20 22.92 -7.05
CA GLU A 357 -19.68 21.76 -7.76
C GLU A 357 -19.50 20.59 -6.79
N VAL A 358 -19.77 19.39 -7.28
CA VAL A 358 -19.53 18.15 -6.53
C VAL A 358 -18.59 17.27 -7.33
N TRP A 359 -17.51 16.84 -6.69
CA TRP A 359 -16.54 15.94 -7.25
C TRP A 359 -16.49 14.66 -6.42
N ARG A 360 -16.34 13.54 -7.10
CA ARG A 360 -16.13 12.24 -6.48
C ARG A 360 -14.86 11.63 -7.04
N GLY A 361 -13.92 11.32 -6.17
CA GLY A 361 -12.62 10.76 -6.56
C GLY A 361 -12.26 9.53 -5.78
N ARG A 362 -11.44 8.66 -6.40
CA ARG A 362 -10.90 7.46 -5.75
C ARG A 362 -9.56 7.08 -6.37
N ILE A 363 -8.61 6.66 -5.54
CA ILE A 363 -7.39 6.02 -6.02
C ILE A 363 -7.75 4.73 -6.74
N ASN A 364 -7.22 4.52 -7.95
CA ASN A 364 -7.60 3.40 -8.83
C ASN A 364 -7.58 2.04 -8.13
N ARG A 365 -6.48 1.71 -7.41
CA ARG A 365 -6.35 0.40 -6.72
C ARG A 365 -7.43 0.11 -5.70
N LEU A 366 -8.03 1.12 -5.09
CA LEU A 366 -9.12 0.94 -4.12
C LEU A 366 -10.44 0.48 -4.76
N GLY A 367 -10.53 0.57 -6.09
CA GLY A 367 -11.66 0.08 -6.85
C GLY A 367 -11.44 -1.30 -7.47
N TRP A 368 -10.26 -1.88 -7.32
CA TRP A 368 -9.96 -3.20 -7.88
C TRP A 368 -10.55 -4.32 -7.01
N ALA A 369 -11.02 -5.37 -7.66
CA ALA A 369 -11.50 -6.54 -6.94
C ALA A 369 -10.35 -7.18 -6.14
N LEU A 370 -10.60 -7.47 -4.88
CA LEU A 370 -9.72 -8.35 -4.10
C LEU A 370 -9.78 -9.74 -4.74
N ARG A 371 -8.63 -10.30 -5.10
CA ARG A 371 -8.50 -11.64 -5.68
C ARG A 371 -8.20 -12.68 -4.60
#